data_6b5c228459ec35cca3dff2532e6eb16a
#
_entry.id   6b5c228459ec35cca3dff2532e6eb16a
#
_cell.length_a   1.000
_cell.length_b   1.000
_cell.length_c   1.000
_cell.angle_alpha   90.00
_cell.angle_beta   90.00
_cell.angle_gamma   90.00
#
_symmetry.space_group_name_H-M   'P 1'
#
loop_
_entity.id
_entity.type
_entity.pdbx_description
1 polymer ?
#
loop_
_entity_poly.entity_id
_entity_poly.type
_entity_poly.pdbx_seq_one_letter_code
_entity_poly.pdbx_strand_id
1 'polypeptide(L)'
;MDNRPIGVFDSGLGGLTAVKALRRLLPGEDLIYFGDTARVPYGGRSRETLLKYARQDIAFLRSFDLKAVLIACGTVTSTSLDTLRKENDLPVLGVVEPSCREALAVTKNKKIGMIATLASARSGAYERTLKGLDADVQVVSQPCPLFVPLVENGRFRQGDVVIETVAREYLTPLIEAGVDTLILGCTHYPLLKDIIGEICGPGVTLIDSGAASARALRQQLAAEGQLTDRQQGETRFYVSDRPEDFETLAAVFLEEPLSRGAERIDIEQY
;
A
#
# COMPACT_ATOMS: atom_id res chain seq x y z
N MET A 1 -9.29 17.48 -18.79
CA MET A 1 -9.47 17.66 -17.31
C MET A 1 -10.61 16.79 -16.86
N ASP A 2 -10.45 16.13 -15.73
CA ASP A 2 -11.47 15.22 -15.18
C ASP A 2 -11.56 15.43 -13.65
N ASN A 3 -12.70 15.90 -13.18
CA ASN A 3 -12.94 16.23 -11.78
C ASN A 3 -13.55 15.08 -10.97
N ARG A 4 -13.71 13.90 -11.58
CA ARG A 4 -14.15 12.71 -10.87
C ARG A 4 -13.10 12.29 -9.84
N PRO A 5 -13.51 11.79 -8.67
CA PRO A 5 -12.57 11.40 -7.63
C PRO A 5 -11.77 10.15 -7.99
N ILE A 6 -10.67 9.96 -7.26
CA ILE A 6 -9.88 8.74 -7.25
C ILE A 6 -10.35 7.87 -6.09
N GLY A 7 -10.72 6.63 -6.37
CA GLY A 7 -10.98 5.63 -5.35
C GLY A 7 -9.68 5.03 -4.82
N VAL A 8 -9.57 4.87 -3.50
CA VAL A 8 -8.43 4.20 -2.86
C VAL A 8 -8.97 3.20 -1.87
N PHE A 9 -8.58 1.93 -1.94
CA PHE A 9 -8.92 1.01 -0.89
C PHE A 9 -7.75 0.21 -0.34
N ASP A 10 -7.91 -0.19 0.90
CA ASP A 10 -6.99 -1.04 1.66
C ASP A 10 -7.78 -2.00 2.56
N SER A 11 -7.10 -3.02 3.05
CA SER A 11 -7.68 -3.94 4.04
C SER A 11 -8.04 -3.28 5.39
N GLY A 12 -7.59 -2.07 5.65
CA GLY A 12 -7.86 -1.40 6.92
C GLY A 12 -7.31 0.03 6.98
N LEU A 13 -6.24 0.22 7.74
CA LEU A 13 -5.64 1.53 8.04
C LEU A 13 -4.43 1.87 7.18
N GLY A 14 -3.66 0.84 6.82
CA GLY A 14 -2.33 1.04 6.23
C GLY A 14 -2.35 1.84 4.92
N GLY A 15 -3.42 1.71 4.13
CA GLY A 15 -3.59 2.46 2.88
C GLY A 15 -3.61 3.97 3.02
N LEU A 16 -3.77 4.48 4.23
CA LEU A 16 -3.64 5.92 4.53
C LEU A 16 -2.23 6.47 4.21
N THR A 17 -1.19 5.62 4.21
CA THR A 17 0.14 6.02 3.72
C THR A 17 0.11 6.39 2.23
N ALA A 18 -0.66 5.66 1.41
CA ALA A 18 -0.87 6.00 0.01
C ALA A 18 -1.75 7.26 -0.15
N VAL A 19 -2.80 7.42 0.68
CA VAL A 19 -3.62 8.64 0.71
C VAL A 19 -2.76 9.86 1.01
N LYS A 20 -1.89 9.79 2.03
CA LYS A 20 -0.94 10.86 2.37
C LYS A 20 -0.05 11.23 1.18
N ALA A 21 0.48 10.23 0.47
CA ALA A 21 1.30 10.45 -0.72
C ALA A 21 0.49 11.09 -1.87
N LEU A 22 -0.75 10.64 -2.10
CA LEU A 22 -1.64 11.20 -3.12
C LEU A 22 -1.98 12.66 -2.81
N ARG A 23 -2.39 12.99 -1.58
CA ARG A 23 -2.71 14.36 -1.18
C ARG A 23 -1.53 15.32 -1.39
N ARG A 24 -0.30 14.85 -1.15
CA ARG A 24 0.92 15.63 -1.37
C ARG A 24 1.23 15.83 -2.85
N LEU A 25 1.01 14.82 -3.70
CA LEU A 25 1.38 14.84 -5.12
C LEU A 25 0.28 15.37 -6.02
N LEU A 26 -0.97 15.22 -5.61
CA LEU A 26 -2.19 15.53 -6.33
C LEU A 26 -3.17 16.31 -5.42
N PRO A 27 -2.77 17.49 -4.89
CA PRO A 27 -3.54 18.19 -3.88
C PRO A 27 -4.92 18.65 -4.36
N GLY A 28 -5.13 18.80 -5.67
CA GLY A 28 -6.41 19.17 -6.28
C GLY A 28 -7.40 18.03 -6.48
N GLU A 29 -6.95 16.77 -6.35
CA GLU A 29 -7.79 15.59 -6.58
C GLU A 29 -8.67 15.25 -5.39
N ASP A 30 -9.94 14.95 -5.66
CA ASP A 30 -10.80 14.34 -4.65
C ASP A 30 -10.45 12.87 -4.48
N LEU A 31 -10.42 12.40 -3.24
CA LEU A 31 -10.15 11.01 -2.89
C LEU A 31 -11.34 10.40 -2.16
N ILE A 32 -11.71 9.18 -2.53
CA ILE A 32 -12.65 8.34 -1.79
C ILE A 32 -11.85 7.18 -1.22
N TYR A 33 -11.59 7.20 0.08
CA TYR A 33 -10.89 6.12 0.77
C TYR A 33 -11.88 5.11 1.35
N PHE A 34 -11.61 3.83 1.16
CA PHE A 34 -12.30 2.75 1.84
C PHE A 34 -11.30 1.85 2.58
N GLY A 35 -11.51 1.67 3.89
CA GLY A 35 -10.78 0.73 4.74
C GLY A 35 -11.69 -0.41 5.19
N ASP A 36 -11.36 -1.66 4.79
CA ASP A 36 -12.16 -2.83 5.17
C ASP A 36 -11.82 -3.32 6.58
N THR A 37 -12.09 -2.48 7.57
CA THR A 37 -11.69 -2.67 8.97
C THR A 37 -12.38 -3.86 9.65
N ALA A 38 -13.57 -4.28 9.18
CA ALA A 38 -14.30 -5.43 9.74
C ALA A 38 -13.65 -6.78 9.42
N ARG A 39 -12.85 -6.89 8.34
CA ARG A 39 -12.34 -8.17 7.83
C ARG A 39 -10.82 -8.34 7.91
N VAL A 40 -10.13 -7.40 8.57
CA VAL A 40 -8.68 -7.50 8.86
C VAL A 40 -8.37 -8.72 9.75
N PRO A 41 -7.15 -9.28 9.65
CA PRO A 41 -6.10 -9.01 8.69
C PRO A 41 -6.26 -9.80 7.38
N TYR A 42 -5.88 -9.20 6.25
CA TYR A 42 -5.88 -9.86 4.94
C TYR A 42 -4.65 -10.76 4.72
N GLY A 43 -3.55 -10.44 5.39
CA GLY A 43 -2.23 -11.02 5.10
C GLY A 43 -2.09 -12.56 5.28
N GLY A 44 -3.05 -13.19 5.95
CA GLY A 44 -3.11 -14.64 6.15
C GLY A 44 -4.27 -15.33 5.43
N ARG A 45 -5.06 -14.61 4.63
CA ARG A 45 -6.24 -15.16 3.93
C ARG A 45 -5.86 -15.86 2.63
N SER A 46 -6.74 -16.77 2.17
CA SER A 46 -6.60 -17.40 0.86
C SER A 46 -6.85 -16.40 -0.27
N ARG A 47 -6.29 -16.68 -1.45
CA ARG A 47 -6.51 -15.86 -2.65
C ARG A 47 -7.99 -15.72 -3.00
N GLU A 48 -8.77 -16.77 -2.84
CA GLU A 48 -10.21 -16.78 -3.12
C GLU A 48 -10.96 -15.81 -2.20
N THR A 49 -10.68 -15.87 -0.90
CA THR A 49 -11.25 -14.95 0.09
C THR A 49 -10.86 -13.51 -0.22
N LEU A 50 -9.58 -13.25 -0.51
CA LEU A 50 -9.09 -11.92 -0.85
C LEU A 50 -9.74 -11.34 -2.11
N LEU A 51 -9.94 -12.18 -3.13
CA LEU A 51 -10.61 -11.75 -4.36
C LEU A 51 -12.09 -11.41 -4.11
N LYS A 52 -12.78 -12.23 -3.28
CA LYS A 52 -14.16 -11.92 -2.88
C LYS A 52 -14.24 -10.56 -2.18
N TYR A 53 -13.38 -10.32 -1.20
CA TYR A 53 -13.37 -9.05 -0.46
C TYR A 53 -13.08 -7.87 -1.37
N ALA A 54 -12.03 -7.98 -2.18
CA ALA A 54 -11.64 -6.90 -3.09
C ALA A 54 -12.71 -6.56 -4.16
N ARG A 55 -13.50 -7.54 -4.59
CA ARG A 55 -14.66 -7.28 -5.48
C ARG A 55 -15.73 -6.44 -4.79
N GLN A 56 -16.04 -6.74 -3.52
CA GLN A 56 -16.97 -5.95 -2.73
C GLN A 56 -16.43 -4.54 -2.48
N ASP A 57 -15.13 -4.41 -2.13
CA ASP A 57 -14.47 -3.12 -1.92
C ASP A 57 -14.53 -2.23 -3.17
N ILE A 58 -14.26 -2.81 -4.35
CA ILE A 58 -14.38 -2.10 -5.63
C ILE A 58 -15.84 -1.79 -5.95
N ALA A 59 -16.77 -2.71 -5.69
CA ALA A 59 -18.21 -2.49 -5.94
C ALA A 59 -18.73 -1.31 -5.11
N PHE A 60 -18.33 -1.20 -3.83
CA PHE A 60 -18.60 -0.02 -3.02
C PHE A 60 -18.01 1.26 -3.64
N LEU A 61 -16.74 1.25 -3.98
CA LEU A 61 -16.10 2.41 -4.58
C LEU A 61 -16.76 2.82 -5.90
N ARG A 62 -17.24 1.89 -6.70
CA ARG A 62 -17.97 2.14 -7.94
C ARG A 62 -19.38 2.74 -7.74
N SER A 63 -19.88 2.81 -6.50
CA SER A 63 -21.08 3.61 -6.23
C SER A 63 -20.82 5.12 -6.39
N PHE A 64 -19.57 5.52 -6.49
CA PHE A 64 -19.12 6.86 -6.87
C PHE A 64 -18.69 6.86 -8.34
N ASP A 65 -18.87 7.98 -9.03
CA ASP A 65 -18.35 8.16 -10.40
C ASP A 65 -16.86 8.44 -10.36
N LEU A 66 -16.04 7.39 -10.40
CA LEU A 66 -14.59 7.47 -10.25
C LEU A 66 -13.87 7.53 -11.61
N LYS A 67 -12.71 8.19 -11.66
CA LYS A 67 -11.80 8.14 -12.82
C LYS A 67 -10.75 7.03 -12.74
N ALA A 68 -10.39 6.58 -11.53
CA ALA A 68 -9.45 5.49 -11.31
C ALA A 68 -9.64 4.89 -9.91
N VAL A 69 -9.15 3.65 -9.72
CA VAL A 69 -9.02 3.02 -8.40
C VAL A 69 -7.56 2.66 -8.14
N LEU A 70 -7.05 3.04 -6.97
CA LEU A 70 -5.77 2.60 -6.43
C LEU A 70 -6.00 1.55 -5.34
N ILE A 71 -5.55 0.32 -5.57
CA ILE A 71 -5.48 -0.73 -4.55
C ILE A 71 -4.21 -0.51 -3.75
N ALA A 72 -4.31 0.14 -2.58
CA ALA A 72 -3.18 0.40 -1.70
C ALA A 72 -2.67 -0.88 -1.01
N CYS A 73 -3.57 -1.86 -0.77
CA CYS A 73 -3.24 -3.12 -0.12
C CYS A 73 -2.26 -3.98 -0.95
N GLY A 74 -1.04 -4.18 -0.45
CA GLY A 74 -0.04 -5.03 -1.08
C GLY A 74 -0.50 -6.50 -1.19
N THR A 75 -1.27 -6.99 -0.22
CA THR A 75 -1.81 -8.35 -0.23
C THR A 75 -2.83 -8.56 -1.36
N VAL A 76 -3.76 -7.64 -1.54
CA VAL A 76 -4.74 -7.71 -2.64
C VAL A 76 -4.04 -7.54 -3.99
N THR A 77 -3.15 -6.55 -4.10
CA THR A 77 -2.41 -6.31 -5.35
C THR A 77 -1.63 -7.54 -5.80
N SER A 78 -0.88 -8.16 -4.89
CA SER A 78 -0.01 -9.30 -5.22
C SER A 78 -0.76 -10.59 -5.52
N THR A 79 -2.03 -10.72 -5.10
CA THR A 79 -2.82 -11.94 -5.27
C THR A 79 -3.94 -11.84 -6.30
N SER A 80 -4.51 -10.65 -6.50
CA SER A 80 -5.80 -10.50 -7.16
C SER A 80 -5.86 -9.43 -8.26
N LEU A 81 -4.85 -8.53 -8.38
CA LEU A 81 -4.90 -7.37 -9.28
C LEU A 81 -5.24 -7.72 -10.73
N ASP A 82 -4.61 -8.75 -11.30
CA ASP A 82 -4.81 -9.12 -12.71
C ASP A 82 -6.26 -9.53 -13.00
N THR A 83 -6.91 -10.18 -12.03
CA THR A 83 -8.32 -10.56 -12.12
C THR A 83 -9.20 -9.31 -12.01
N LEU A 84 -8.94 -8.45 -11.03
CA LEU A 84 -9.70 -7.23 -10.81
C LEU A 84 -9.61 -6.25 -11.99
N ARG A 85 -8.43 -6.11 -12.63
CA ARG A 85 -8.26 -5.31 -13.84
C ARG A 85 -9.13 -5.79 -15.01
N LYS A 86 -9.27 -7.10 -15.18
CA LYS A 86 -10.08 -7.69 -16.25
C LYS A 86 -11.59 -7.56 -16.02
N GLU A 87 -11.99 -7.46 -14.78
CA GLU A 87 -13.39 -7.37 -14.37
C GLU A 87 -13.91 -5.92 -14.31
N ASN A 88 -13.03 -4.92 -14.44
CA ASN A 88 -13.40 -3.52 -14.31
C ASN A 88 -13.03 -2.73 -15.57
N ASP A 89 -13.94 -1.86 -15.98
CA ASP A 89 -13.81 -0.98 -17.14
C ASP A 89 -13.05 0.33 -16.86
N LEU A 90 -12.87 0.68 -15.57
CA LEU A 90 -12.05 1.82 -15.16
C LEU A 90 -10.62 1.39 -14.82
N PRO A 91 -9.64 2.31 -14.90
CA PRO A 91 -8.26 2.01 -14.53
C PRO A 91 -8.15 1.53 -13.08
N VAL A 92 -7.61 0.32 -12.87
CA VAL A 92 -7.29 -0.22 -11.55
C VAL A 92 -5.79 -0.38 -11.42
N LEU A 93 -5.19 0.41 -10.54
CA LEU A 93 -3.78 0.38 -10.24
C LEU A 93 -3.53 -0.38 -8.94
N GLY A 94 -2.35 -0.97 -8.85
CA GLY A 94 -1.88 -1.63 -7.62
C GLY A 94 -0.46 -1.19 -7.30
N VAL A 95 0.04 -1.61 -6.13
CA VAL A 95 1.32 -1.13 -5.59
C VAL A 95 2.54 -1.93 -6.06
N VAL A 96 2.37 -3.14 -6.60
CA VAL A 96 3.49 -4.06 -6.92
C VAL A 96 4.36 -3.50 -8.04
N GLU A 97 3.78 -3.26 -9.22
CA GLU A 97 4.54 -2.83 -10.39
C GLU A 97 5.24 -1.48 -10.19
N PRO A 98 4.59 -0.41 -9.66
CA PRO A 98 5.26 0.85 -9.38
C PRO A 98 6.45 0.70 -8.43
N SER A 99 6.31 -0.10 -7.38
CA SER A 99 7.39 -0.36 -6.41
C SER A 99 8.57 -1.09 -7.08
N CYS A 100 8.30 -2.07 -7.93
CA CYS A 100 9.33 -2.81 -8.65
C CYS A 100 10.10 -1.92 -9.64
N ARG A 101 9.39 -1.07 -10.39
CA ARG A 101 10.02 -0.11 -11.32
C ARG A 101 10.92 0.88 -10.59
N GLU A 102 10.45 1.40 -9.46
CA GLU A 102 11.24 2.34 -8.65
C GLU A 102 12.46 1.64 -8.01
N ALA A 103 12.30 0.42 -7.50
CA ALA A 103 13.40 -0.36 -6.96
C ALA A 103 14.49 -0.62 -8.00
N LEU A 104 14.11 -0.99 -9.23
CA LEU A 104 15.05 -1.19 -10.33
C LEU A 104 15.76 0.09 -10.77
N ALA A 105 15.07 1.24 -10.67
CA ALA A 105 15.66 2.54 -11.03
C ALA A 105 16.76 3.01 -10.06
N VAL A 106 16.76 2.52 -8.81
CA VAL A 106 17.70 2.98 -7.77
C VAL A 106 18.73 1.95 -7.36
N THR A 107 18.49 0.65 -7.57
CA THR A 107 19.46 -0.40 -7.24
C THR A 107 20.74 -0.25 -8.04
N LYS A 108 21.89 -0.50 -7.39
CA LYS A 108 23.21 -0.44 -8.02
C LYS A 108 23.81 -1.83 -8.24
N ASN A 109 23.47 -2.78 -7.38
CA ASN A 109 24.00 -4.14 -7.43
C ASN A 109 23.00 -5.19 -7.90
N LYS A 110 21.77 -4.78 -8.28
CA LYS A 110 20.66 -5.63 -8.71
C LYS A 110 20.21 -6.65 -7.65
N LYS A 111 20.52 -6.45 -6.38
CA LYS A 111 20.02 -7.28 -5.28
C LYS A 111 18.94 -6.51 -4.53
N ILE A 112 17.69 -6.90 -4.77
CA ILE A 112 16.51 -6.23 -4.21
C ILE A 112 15.87 -7.11 -3.16
N GLY A 113 15.72 -6.59 -1.96
CA GLY A 113 14.93 -7.17 -0.89
C GLY A 113 13.46 -6.76 -0.99
N MET A 114 12.57 -7.61 -0.52
CA MET A 114 11.16 -7.30 -0.36
C MET A 114 10.66 -7.85 0.98
N ILE A 115 10.14 -6.98 1.82
CA ILE A 115 9.40 -7.37 3.03
C ILE A 115 7.91 -7.18 2.82
N ALA A 116 7.11 -8.17 3.24
CA ALA A 116 5.67 -8.16 2.99
C ALA A 116 4.89 -9.07 3.96
N THR A 117 3.57 -9.08 3.83
CA THR A 117 2.73 -10.10 4.48
C THR A 117 3.01 -11.49 3.93
N LEU A 118 2.61 -12.51 4.68
CA LEU A 118 2.81 -13.90 4.27
C LEU A 118 2.17 -14.20 2.90
N ALA A 119 0.93 -13.72 2.67
CA ALA A 119 0.24 -13.93 1.40
C ALA A 119 0.96 -13.23 0.23
N SER A 120 1.42 -11.99 0.42
CA SER A 120 2.18 -11.26 -0.60
C SER A 120 3.50 -11.96 -0.95
N ALA A 121 4.27 -12.38 0.05
CA ALA A 121 5.53 -13.09 -0.15
C ALA A 121 5.32 -14.42 -0.89
N ARG A 122 4.34 -15.22 -0.46
CA ARG A 122 4.00 -16.51 -1.10
C ARG A 122 3.47 -16.38 -2.51
N SER A 123 2.84 -15.24 -2.84
CA SER A 123 2.32 -15.02 -4.19
C SER A 123 3.41 -14.99 -5.27
N GLY A 124 4.65 -14.60 -4.91
CA GLY A 124 5.75 -14.40 -5.83
C GLY A 124 5.56 -13.23 -6.81
N ALA A 125 4.55 -12.38 -6.61
CA ALA A 125 4.21 -11.32 -7.56
C ALA A 125 5.34 -10.30 -7.74
N TYR A 126 5.97 -9.86 -6.65
CA TYR A 126 7.11 -8.94 -6.72
C TYR A 126 8.29 -9.54 -7.48
N GLU A 127 8.64 -10.81 -7.18
CA GLU A 127 9.74 -11.49 -7.87
C GLU A 127 9.46 -11.65 -9.36
N ARG A 128 8.26 -12.10 -9.74
CA ARG A 128 7.89 -12.21 -11.16
C ARG A 128 7.91 -10.88 -11.86
N THR A 129 7.42 -9.80 -11.21
CA THR A 129 7.41 -8.47 -11.81
C THR A 129 8.83 -7.94 -11.99
N LEU A 130 9.69 -8.05 -10.98
CA LEU A 130 11.08 -7.62 -11.04
C LEU A 130 11.84 -8.36 -12.13
N LYS A 131 11.76 -9.70 -12.17
CA LYS A 131 12.41 -10.52 -13.19
C LYS A 131 11.85 -10.31 -14.59
N GLY A 132 10.58 -9.96 -14.70
CA GLY A 132 9.98 -9.59 -15.99
C GLY A 132 10.46 -8.24 -16.52
N LEU A 133 10.87 -7.34 -15.65
CA LEU A 133 11.43 -6.03 -16.01
C LEU A 133 12.96 -6.09 -16.22
N ASP A 134 13.68 -6.86 -15.44
CA ASP A 134 15.12 -7.11 -15.55
C ASP A 134 15.43 -8.57 -15.13
N ALA A 135 15.84 -9.40 -16.09
CA ALA A 135 16.09 -10.83 -15.85
C ALA A 135 17.29 -11.11 -14.93
N ASP A 136 18.22 -10.15 -14.82
CA ASP A 136 19.46 -10.31 -14.03
C ASP A 136 19.26 -9.98 -12.55
N VAL A 137 18.09 -9.44 -12.16
CA VAL A 137 17.84 -9.04 -10.77
C VAL A 137 17.76 -10.24 -9.83
N GLN A 138 18.40 -10.13 -8.69
CA GLN A 138 18.30 -11.07 -7.58
C GLN A 138 17.29 -10.54 -6.57
N VAL A 139 16.30 -11.36 -6.22
CA VAL A 139 15.21 -10.96 -5.32
C VAL A 139 15.21 -11.81 -4.07
N VAL A 140 15.23 -11.18 -2.92
CA VAL A 140 15.11 -11.84 -1.60
C VAL A 140 13.80 -11.39 -0.95
N SER A 141 12.86 -12.32 -0.82
CA SER A 141 11.55 -12.05 -0.23
C SER A 141 11.49 -12.53 1.21
N GLN A 142 11.17 -11.63 2.14
CA GLN A 142 11.05 -11.93 3.56
C GLN A 142 9.62 -11.64 4.05
N PRO A 143 8.85 -12.67 4.46
CA PRO A 143 7.56 -12.45 5.11
C PRO A 143 7.75 -11.92 6.54
N CYS A 144 6.99 -10.88 6.91
CA CYS A 144 7.07 -10.20 8.21
C CYS A 144 5.67 -10.19 8.89
N PRO A 145 5.14 -11.33 9.32
CA PRO A 145 3.76 -11.46 9.80
C PRO A 145 3.48 -10.66 11.08
N LEU A 146 4.48 -10.36 11.91
CA LEU A 146 4.30 -9.64 13.17
C LEU A 146 4.31 -8.12 13.01
N PHE A 147 4.78 -7.57 11.88
CA PHE A 147 4.86 -6.11 11.74
C PHE A 147 3.50 -5.42 11.76
N VAL A 148 2.50 -5.96 11.05
CA VAL A 148 1.14 -5.37 11.03
C VAL A 148 0.54 -5.33 12.44
N PRO A 149 0.40 -6.45 13.19
CA PRO A 149 -0.18 -6.40 14.53
C PRO A 149 0.63 -5.54 15.51
N LEU A 150 1.95 -5.48 15.39
CA LEU A 150 2.76 -4.60 16.24
C LEU A 150 2.47 -3.12 15.96
N VAL A 151 2.43 -2.72 14.70
CA VAL A 151 2.12 -1.34 14.29
C VAL A 151 0.72 -0.94 14.75
N GLU A 152 -0.29 -1.78 14.52
CA GLU A 152 -1.68 -1.52 14.93
C GLU A 152 -1.84 -1.43 16.46
N ASN A 153 -0.93 -2.05 17.23
CA ASN A 153 -0.86 -1.92 18.68
C ASN A 153 0.12 -0.82 19.17
N GLY A 154 0.48 0.14 18.29
CA GLY A 154 1.28 1.30 18.65
C GLY A 154 2.79 1.05 18.80
N ARG A 155 3.28 -0.15 18.40
CA ARG A 155 4.67 -0.56 18.46
C ARG A 155 5.42 -0.21 17.17
N PHE A 156 5.73 1.05 16.95
CA PHE A 156 6.42 1.53 15.72
C PHE A 156 7.44 2.64 15.99
N ARG A 157 7.74 2.94 17.26
CA ARG A 157 8.69 4.01 17.62
C ARG A 157 10.09 3.45 17.81
N GLN A 158 11.10 4.21 17.42
CA GLN A 158 12.49 3.91 17.77
C GLN A 158 12.67 3.82 19.30
N GLY A 159 13.49 2.88 19.75
CA GLY A 159 13.68 2.56 21.15
C GLY A 159 12.67 1.56 21.73
N ASP A 160 11.65 1.15 20.98
CA ASP A 160 10.75 0.06 21.38
C ASP A 160 11.44 -1.29 21.09
N VAL A 161 11.94 -1.91 22.12
CA VAL A 161 12.71 -3.16 22.09
C VAL A 161 11.98 -4.31 21.40
N VAL A 162 10.63 -4.34 21.46
CA VAL A 162 9.84 -5.42 20.87
C VAL A 162 9.89 -5.35 19.34
N ILE A 163 9.55 -4.17 18.78
CA ILE A 163 9.55 -4.02 17.32
C ILE A 163 10.98 -4.08 16.75
N GLU A 164 11.97 -3.51 17.45
CA GLU A 164 13.37 -3.56 17.00
C GLU A 164 13.93 -4.98 16.98
N THR A 165 13.61 -5.82 18.00
CA THR A 165 14.04 -7.22 18.02
C THR A 165 13.43 -7.99 16.86
N VAL A 166 12.13 -7.86 16.64
CA VAL A 166 11.43 -8.50 15.52
C VAL A 166 11.95 -8.00 14.17
N ALA A 167 12.21 -6.70 14.06
CA ALA A 167 12.75 -6.11 12.84
C ALA A 167 14.16 -6.66 12.51
N ARG A 168 15.05 -6.77 13.50
CA ARG A 168 16.37 -7.38 13.30
C ARG A 168 16.28 -8.83 12.84
N GLU A 169 15.39 -9.62 13.45
CA GLU A 169 15.18 -11.02 13.04
C GLU A 169 14.77 -11.09 11.55
N TYR A 170 13.82 -10.26 11.12
CA TYR A 170 13.33 -10.29 9.74
C TYR A 170 14.30 -9.69 8.72
N LEU A 171 15.09 -8.67 9.11
CA LEU A 171 15.97 -7.95 8.19
C LEU A 171 17.34 -8.62 8.04
N THR A 172 17.81 -9.40 9.02
CA THR A 172 19.11 -10.08 8.97
C THR A 172 19.35 -10.88 7.68
N PRO A 173 18.41 -11.73 7.21
CA PRO A 173 18.62 -12.49 5.97
C PRO A 173 18.80 -11.60 4.73
N LEU A 174 18.14 -10.44 4.71
CA LEU A 174 18.24 -9.47 3.62
C LEU A 174 19.60 -8.75 3.63
N ILE A 175 20.06 -8.39 4.81
CA ILE A 175 21.37 -7.75 5.01
C ILE A 175 22.50 -8.73 4.62
N GLU A 176 22.43 -9.98 5.06
CA GLU A 176 23.39 -11.03 4.73
C GLU A 176 23.42 -11.34 3.23
N ALA A 177 22.27 -11.24 2.54
CA ALA A 177 22.19 -11.36 1.09
C ALA A 177 22.83 -10.17 0.35
N GLY A 178 23.10 -9.09 1.04
CA GLY A 178 23.71 -7.88 0.48
C GLY A 178 22.78 -7.07 -0.41
N VAL A 179 21.47 -7.00 -0.06
CA VAL A 179 20.53 -6.13 -0.79
C VAL A 179 20.90 -4.66 -0.63
N ASP A 180 20.82 -3.87 -1.69
CA ASP A 180 21.03 -2.42 -1.65
C ASP A 180 19.72 -1.63 -1.78
N THR A 181 18.63 -2.33 -2.03
CA THR A 181 17.30 -1.75 -2.20
C THR A 181 16.28 -2.66 -1.53
N LEU A 182 15.36 -2.10 -0.74
CA LEU A 182 14.36 -2.83 0.02
C LEU A 182 12.96 -2.27 -0.23
N ILE A 183 12.07 -3.09 -0.79
CA ILE A 183 10.66 -2.73 -1.03
C ILE A 183 9.86 -2.98 0.25
N LEU A 184 9.20 -1.93 0.74
CA LEU A 184 8.23 -2.01 1.83
C LEU A 184 6.87 -2.45 1.26
N GLY A 185 6.68 -3.76 1.10
CA GLY A 185 5.55 -4.38 0.38
C GLY A 185 4.25 -4.48 1.17
N CYS A 186 4.12 -3.74 2.26
CA CYS A 186 2.90 -3.61 3.05
C CYS A 186 2.69 -2.15 3.45
N THR A 187 1.44 -1.72 3.43
CA THR A 187 1.01 -0.35 3.73
C THR A 187 1.32 0.14 5.15
N HIS A 188 1.54 -0.77 6.10
CA HIS A 188 1.93 -0.45 7.47
C HIS A 188 3.43 -0.15 7.63
N TYR A 189 4.27 -0.69 6.74
CA TYR A 189 5.73 -0.66 6.92
C TYR A 189 6.38 0.72 6.75
N PRO A 190 5.80 1.70 6.05
CA PRO A 190 6.29 3.07 6.08
C PRO A 190 6.39 3.68 7.48
N LEU A 191 5.53 3.27 8.44
CA LEU A 191 5.65 3.69 9.85
C LEU A 191 6.89 3.13 10.56
N LEU A 192 7.46 2.04 10.05
CA LEU A 192 8.69 1.42 10.54
C LEU A 192 9.94 1.89 9.78
N LYS A 193 9.80 2.87 8.87
CA LYS A 193 10.86 3.28 7.95
C LYS A 193 12.18 3.64 8.67
N ASP A 194 12.08 4.37 9.77
CA ASP A 194 13.27 4.81 10.53
C ASP A 194 13.96 3.63 11.20
N ILE A 195 13.21 2.71 11.81
CA ILE A 195 13.74 1.48 12.42
C ILE A 195 14.38 0.57 11.36
N ILE A 196 13.67 0.35 10.24
CA ILE A 196 14.18 -0.46 9.13
C ILE A 196 15.44 0.15 8.54
N GLY A 197 15.44 1.48 8.31
CA GLY A 197 16.57 2.21 7.78
C GLY A 197 17.80 2.15 8.68
N GLU A 198 17.62 2.28 10.00
CA GLU A 198 18.68 2.16 10.98
C GLU A 198 19.31 0.76 10.98
N ILE A 199 18.46 -0.30 10.96
CA ILE A 199 18.91 -1.70 10.99
C ILE A 199 19.60 -2.09 9.68
N CYS A 200 19.05 -1.68 8.53
CA CYS A 200 19.64 -1.98 7.22
C CYS A 200 20.88 -1.16 6.90
N GLY A 201 21.01 0.00 7.56
CA GLY A 201 22.11 0.95 7.34
C GLY A 201 21.96 1.81 6.08
N PRO A 202 22.85 2.82 5.93
CA PRO A 202 22.72 3.85 4.89
C PRO A 202 22.97 3.36 3.46
N GLY A 203 23.45 2.12 3.30
CA GLY A 203 23.67 1.50 2.00
C GLY A 203 22.41 0.94 1.35
N VAL A 204 21.30 0.87 2.08
CA VAL A 204 20.04 0.29 1.59
C VAL A 204 19.00 1.38 1.34
N THR A 205 18.51 1.47 0.10
CA THR A 205 17.43 2.40 -0.27
C THR A 205 16.07 1.75 0.00
N LEU A 206 15.21 2.42 0.77
CA LEU A 206 13.86 1.95 1.07
C LEU A 206 12.85 2.47 0.05
N ILE A 207 12.06 1.58 -0.53
CA ILE A 207 10.98 1.90 -1.49
C ILE A 207 9.63 1.83 -0.77
N ASP A 208 8.98 2.97 -0.63
CA ASP A 208 7.61 3.09 -0.12
C ASP A 208 6.61 2.79 -1.24
N SER A 209 5.89 1.67 -1.11
CA SER A 209 4.95 1.21 -2.15
C SER A 209 3.76 2.17 -2.35
N GLY A 210 3.29 2.84 -1.30
CA GLY A 210 2.24 3.85 -1.40
C GLY A 210 2.71 5.08 -2.17
N ALA A 211 3.89 5.58 -1.85
CA ALA A 211 4.48 6.72 -2.55
C ALA A 211 4.82 6.41 -4.01
N ALA A 212 5.35 5.22 -4.29
CA ALA A 212 5.63 4.76 -5.66
C ALA A 212 4.35 4.70 -6.52
N SER A 213 3.28 4.13 -5.97
CA SER A 213 1.99 4.04 -6.67
C SER A 213 1.31 5.40 -6.86
N ALA A 214 1.44 6.32 -5.91
CA ALA A 214 0.93 7.69 -6.08
C ALA A 214 1.64 8.43 -7.23
N ARG A 215 2.97 8.24 -7.38
CA ARG A 215 3.74 8.77 -8.52
C ARG A 215 3.31 8.15 -9.84
N ALA A 216 3.12 6.84 -9.89
CA ALA A 216 2.67 6.13 -11.08
C ALA A 216 1.26 6.57 -11.51
N LEU A 217 0.33 6.68 -10.56
CA LEU A 217 -1.02 7.16 -10.84
C LEU A 217 -1.01 8.59 -11.38
N ARG A 218 -0.22 9.50 -10.78
CA ARG A 218 -0.05 10.86 -11.29
C ARG A 218 0.46 10.87 -12.73
N GLN A 219 1.45 10.06 -13.04
CA GLN A 219 2.01 9.96 -14.40
C GLN A 219 0.96 9.46 -15.40
N GLN A 220 0.17 8.45 -15.02
CA GLN A 220 -0.90 7.92 -15.86
C GLN A 220 -1.97 8.99 -16.12
N LEU A 221 -2.52 9.61 -15.06
CA LEU A 221 -3.55 10.65 -15.21
C LEU A 221 -3.06 11.85 -16.02
N ALA A 222 -1.78 12.22 -15.88
CA ALA A 222 -1.19 13.28 -16.67
C ALA A 222 -1.10 12.91 -18.16
N ALA A 223 -0.65 11.70 -18.48
CA ALA A 223 -0.54 11.20 -19.85
C ALA A 223 -1.91 11.11 -20.55
N GLU A 224 -2.97 10.79 -19.78
CA GLU A 224 -4.35 10.68 -20.26
C GLU A 224 -5.12 12.03 -20.25
N GLY A 225 -4.50 13.12 -19.77
CA GLY A 225 -5.14 14.43 -19.66
C GLY A 225 -6.27 14.48 -18.61
N GLN A 226 -6.22 13.59 -17.64
CA GLN A 226 -7.28 13.40 -16.62
C GLN A 226 -6.99 14.09 -15.28
N LEU A 227 -5.88 14.83 -15.17
CA LEU A 227 -5.65 15.63 -13.97
C LEU A 227 -6.69 16.74 -13.85
N THR A 228 -7.14 16.99 -12.60
CA THR A 228 -7.98 18.16 -12.29
C THR A 228 -7.18 19.45 -12.41
N ASP A 229 -7.87 20.57 -12.62
CA ASP A 229 -7.31 21.92 -12.54
C ASP A 229 -7.56 22.60 -11.17
N ARG A 230 -8.25 21.91 -10.27
CA ARG A 230 -8.51 22.41 -8.92
C ARG A 230 -7.22 22.49 -8.11
N GLN A 231 -7.14 23.51 -7.25
CA GLN A 231 -5.98 23.72 -6.37
C GLN A 231 -6.06 22.84 -5.12
N GLN A 232 -7.28 22.50 -4.69
CA GLN A 232 -7.52 21.71 -3.49
C GLN A 232 -8.70 20.77 -3.71
N GLY A 233 -8.48 19.50 -3.38
CA GLY A 233 -9.48 18.45 -3.36
C GLY A 233 -9.86 18.07 -1.93
N GLU A 234 -10.87 17.23 -1.82
CA GLU A 234 -11.38 16.68 -0.58
C GLU A 234 -11.08 15.19 -0.47
N THR A 235 -10.88 14.70 0.75
CA THR A 235 -10.79 13.25 1.02
C THR A 235 -11.95 12.84 1.90
N ARG A 236 -12.74 11.87 1.43
CA ARG A 236 -13.80 11.23 2.21
C ARG A 236 -13.37 9.83 2.62
N PHE A 237 -13.64 9.47 3.87
CA PHE A 237 -13.19 8.21 4.47
C PHE A 237 -14.41 7.35 4.80
N TYR A 238 -14.34 6.10 4.37
CA TYR A 238 -15.35 5.08 4.64
C TYR A 238 -14.68 3.84 5.23
N VAL A 239 -15.36 3.21 6.17
CA VAL A 239 -14.87 2.01 6.85
C VAL A 239 -16.00 0.99 7.02
N SER A 240 -15.66 -0.30 7.11
CA SER A 240 -16.65 -1.35 7.32
C SER A 240 -16.98 -1.57 8.79
N ASP A 241 -16.14 -1.09 9.74
CA ASP A 241 -16.39 -1.19 11.19
C ASP A 241 -15.74 -0.03 11.95
N ARG A 242 -16.32 0.35 13.08
CA ARG A 242 -15.85 1.28 14.12
C ARG A 242 -15.10 2.51 13.60
N PRO A 243 -15.81 3.52 13.10
CA PRO A 243 -15.18 4.76 12.63
C PRO A 243 -14.28 5.43 13.68
N GLU A 244 -14.66 5.38 14.97
CA GLU A 244 -13.96 6.04 16.06
C GLU A 244 -12.54 5.44 16.29
N ASP A 245 -12.43 4.12 16.20
CA ASP A 245 -11.16 3.42 16.31
C ASP A 245 -10.27 3.74 15.10
N PHE A 246 -10.87 3.78 13.91
CA PHE A 246 -10.20 4.16 12.68
C PHE A 246 -9.65 5.59 12.76
N GLU A 247 -10.45 6.58 13.17
CA GLU A 247 -10.05 7.99 13.25
C GLU A 247 -8.85 8.20 14.18
N THR A 248 -8.85 7.51 15.32
CA THR A 248 -7.76 7.60 16.30
C THR A 248 -6.43 7.15 15.68
N LEU A 249 -6.42 6.03 14.97
CA LEU A 249 -5.22 5.49 14.34
C LEU A 249 -4.89 6.22 13.02
N ALA A 250 -5.90 6.67 12.27
CA ALA A 250 -5.71 7.39 11.01
C ALA A 250 -4.85 8.63 11.18
N ALA A 251 -5.00 9.35 12.30
CA ALA A 251 -4.17 10.52 12.62
C ALA A 251 -2.68 10.19 12.70
N VAL A 252 -2.32 8.96 13.11
CA VAL A 252 -0.93 8.49 13.15
C VAL A 252 -0.38 8.27 11.73
N PHE A 253 -1.17 7.61 10.86
CA PHE A 253 -0.75 7.31 9.48
C PHE A 253 -0.68 8.55 8.60
N LEU A 254 -1.63 9.48 8.78
CA LEU A 254 -1.68 10.73 8.03
C LEU A 254 -0.76 11.81 8.59
N GLU A 255 -0.31 11.68 9.86
CA GLU A 255 0.41 12.70 10.64
C GLU A 255 -0.43 13.99 10.87
N GLU A 256 -1.74 13.87 10.72
CA GLU A 256 -2.70 14.93 10.96
C GLU A 256 -4.08 14.34 11.28
N PRO A 257 -4.94 15.02 12.03
CA PRO A 257 -6.29 14.54 12.27
C PRO A 257 -7.11 14.55 10.97
N LEU A 258 -8.13 13.69 10.90
CA LEU A 258 -9.08 13.72 9.80
C LEU A 258 -9.83 15.08 9.77
N SER A 259 -9.91 15.67 8.59
CA SER A 259 -10.67 16.92 8.40
C SER A 259 -12.19 16.70 8.53
N ARG A 260 -12.65 15.49 8.23
CA ARG A 260 -14.01 14.98 8.45
C ARG A 260 -13.90 13.57 9.04
N GLY A 261 -14.87 13.19 9.87
CA GLY A 261 -14.97 11.86 10.40
C GLY A 261 -15.10 10.79 9.30
N ALA A 262 -14.84 9.54 9.65
CA ALA A 262 -15.07 8.41 8.79
C ALA A 262 -16.55 7.97 8.87
N GLU A 263 -17.10 7.52 7.74
CA GLU A 263 -18.45 7.00 7.66
C GLU A 263 -18.42 5.46 7.64
N ARG A 264 -19.26 4.83 8.48
CA ARG A 264 -19.42 3.38 8.44
C ARG A 264 -20.34 2.97 7.30
N ILE A 265 -19.93 1.95 6.56
CA ILE A 265 -20.76 1.30 5.56
C ILE A 265 -20.89 -0.20 5.85
N ASP A 266 -21.98 -0.80 5.43
CA ASP A 266 -22.14 -2.25 5.44
C ASP A 266 -21.64 -2.83 4.11
N ILE A 267 -20.42 -3.36 4.15
CA ILE A 267 -19.74 -3.89 2.96
C ILE A 267 -20.38 -5.17 2.42
N GLU A 268 -21.18 -5.87 3.21
CA GLU A 268 -21.85 -7.09 2.76
C GLU A 268 -23.05 -6.80 1.82
N GLN A 269 -23.41 -5.53 1.62
CA GLN A 269 -24.42 -5.10 0.67
C GLN A 269 -23.88 -4.97 -0.78
N TYR A 270 -22.57 -5.08 -0.95
CA TYR A 270 -21.84 -4.96 -2.22
C TYR A 270 -21.22 -6.33 -2.62
#